data_ef554216c1a14b23cbe96cd0bf5143b7
#
_entry.id   ef554216c1a14b23cbe96cd0bf5143b7
#
_cell.length_a   1.000
_cell.length_b   1.000
_cell.length_c   1.000
_cell.angle_alpha   90.00
_cell.angle_beta   90.00
_cell.angle_gamma   90.00
#
_symmetry.space_group_name_H-M   'P 1'
#
loop_
_entity.id
_entity.type
_entity.pdbx_description
1 polymer ?
#
loop_
_entity_poly.entity_id
_entity_poly.type
_entity_poly.pdbx_seq_one_letter_code
_entity_poly.pdbx_strand_id
1 'polypeptide(L)'
;MAFFLIGTLSFAEESMLIDFTLLDADICADENDVPQQNRRTVMDFGVTAGATFTDEQKSLMKTSLALPQWEVKLNSSAQSTQSLVLSRVVSAPVSENSIQPFAGSNVMGVRVEFPKFAANSNAKIVPAFDIPAYEPLATADDDGNIQPQTDEEKASGKTRFEEGYGVVKNVGTLKSISVTTEGENFPHGLYVLLKDTDNVERRYFMGYLNFDGWKELQWNNANYISEVRNREIRIVPIYPRGMPFVKFAGLQVTRDASNAGETFIGYFKDVKIIYDKAVLNSERDIADEDVWGIITTKEKAKQSAEMQRFGENQVYRYLEKAKMATEESFQSSLNQGDNGSEE
;
A
#
# COMPACT_ATOMS: atom_id res chain seq x y z
N MET A 1 -9.43 53.43 -3.40
CA MET A 1 -8.91 52.38 -2.55
C MET A 1 -9.19 51.06 -3.30
N ALA A 2 -8.18 50.53 -4.01
CA ALA A 2 -8.35 49.32 -4.83
C ALA A 2 -8.02 48.11 -3.96
N PHE A 3 -9.01 47.29 -3.67
CA PHE A 3 -8.82 45.98 -3.04
C PHE A 3 -8.21 45.03 -4.08
N PHE A 4 -6.92 44.80 -3.97
CA PHE A 4 -6.28 43.65 -4.65
C PHE A 4 -6.70 42.39 -3.91
N LEU A 5 -7.65 41.66 -4.50
CA LEU A 5 -7.92 40.27 -4.13
C LEU A 5 -6.72 39.44 -4.61
N ILE A 6 -5.75 39.22 -3.73
CA ILE A 6 -4.71 38.20 -3.96
C ILE A 6 -5.42 36.86 -3.79
N GLY A 7 -5.93 36.34 -4.90
CA GLY A 7 -6.37 34.96 -4.95
C GLY A 7 -5.15 34.08 -4.68
N THR A 8 -5.13 33.38 -3.56
CA THR A 8 -4.16 32.32 -3.30
C THR A 8 -4.35 31.25 -4.37
N LEU A 9 -3.45 31.24 -5.35
CA LEU A 9 -3.37 30.14 -6.31
C LEU A 9 -3.03 28.89 -5.49
N SER A 10 -4.03 28.06 -5.22
CA SER A 10 -3.82 26.72 -4.68
C SER A 10 -3.08 25.93 -5.74
N PHE A 11 -1.79 25.73 -5.57
CA PHE A 11 -1.01 24.87 -6.44
C PHE A 11 -1.31 23.42 -6.07
N ALA A 12 -1.78 22.65 -7.04
CA ALA A 12 -1.90 21.22 -6.88
C ALA A 12 -0.48 20.63 -6.68
N GLU A 13 -0.32 19.80 -5.66
CA GLU A 13 0.93 19.14 -5.32
C GLU A 13 0.93 17.73 -5.90
N GLU A 14 2.07 17.31 -6.45
CA GLU A 14 2.30 15.93 -6.88
C GLU A 14 3.09 15.18 -5.81
N SER A 15 2.64 13.98 -5.47
CA SER A 15 3.35 13.12 -4.54
C SER A 15 3.34 11.66 -5.01
N MET A 16 4.46 10.99 -4.80
CA MET A 16 4.57 9.54 -4.96
C MET A 16 3.80 8.86 -3.85
N LEU A 17 2.70 8.16 -4.19
CA LEU A 17 1.94 7.40 -3.21
C LEU A 17 2.64 6.09 -2.89
N ILE A 18 2.99 5.31 -3.92
CA ILE A 18 3.76 4.08 -3.77
C ILE A 18 4.69 3.90 -4.97
N ASP A 19 5.93 3.50 -4.70
CA ASP A 19 6.93 3.15 -5.71
C ASP A 19 7.38 1.71 -5.49
N PHE A 20 7.01 0.84 -6.40
CA PHE A 20 7.31 -0.59 -6.28
C PHE A 20 8.80 -0.91 -6.46
N THR A 21 9.59 0.00 -7.03
CA THR A 21 11.04 -0.16 -7.11
C THR A 21 11.72 -0.06 -5.74
N LEU A 22 11.08 0.62 -4.77
CA LEU A 22 11.54 0.73 -3.39
C LEU A 22 11.15 -0.49 -2.54
N LEU A 23 10.30 -1.37 -3.08
CA LEU A 23 9.71 -2.52 -2.38
C LEU A 23 10.25 -3.87 -2.89
N ASP A 24 11.39 -3.87 -3.56
CA ASP A 24 11.97 -5.08 -4.14
C ASP A 24 12.29 -6.12 -3.06
N ALA A 25 12.98 -5.70 -1.99
CA ALA A 25 13.40 -6.58 -0.90
C ALA A 25 13.32 -5.88 0.46
N ASP A 26 13.36 -6.70 1.53
CA ASP A 26 13.46 -6.22 2.92
C ASP A 26 14.87 -5.77 3.29
N ILE A 27 15.86 -6.14 2.50
CA ILE A 27 17.26 -5.78 2.68
C ILE A 27 17.62 -4.77 1.59
N CYS A 28 18.18 -3.64 2.00
CA CYS A 28 18.78 -2.63 1.12
C CYS A 28 20.28 -2.57 1.38
N ALA A 29 21.04 -2.03 0.44
CA ALA A 29 22.44 -1.70 0.63
C ALA A 29 22.58 -0.31 1.25
N ASP A 30 23.53 -0.14 2.17
CA ASP A 30 23.94 1.18 2.63
C ASP A 30 24.93 1.85 1.63
N GLU A 31 25.44 3.03 1.97
CA GLU A 31 26.40 3.77 1.14
C GLU A 31 27.72 3.01 0.87
N ASN A 32 27.99 1.94 1.62
CA ASN A 32 29.18 1.11 1.51
C ASN A 32 28.87 -0.29 0.95
N ASP A 33 27.70 -0.49 0.33
CA ASP A 33 27.19 -1.77 -0.17
C ASP A 33 27.05 -2.86 0.93
N VAL A 34 26.95 -2.47 2.20
CA VAL A 34 26.69 -3.40 3.29
C VAL A 34 25.20 -3.67 3.41
N PRO A 35 24.75 -4.95 3.45
CA PRO A 35 23.35 -5.28 3.61
C PRO A 35 22.77 -4.74 4.91
N GLN A 36 21.68 -3.98 4.81
CA GLN A 36 20.95 -3.41 5.94
C GLN A 36 19.47 -3.75 5.81
N GLN A 37 18.79 -3.95 6.94
CA GLN A 37 17.34 -4.12 6.93
C GLN A 37 16.65 -2.84 6.43
N ASN A 38 15.71 -2.99 5.50
CA ASN A 38 14.87 -1.87 5.07
C ASN A 38 13.82 -1.55 6.14
N ARG A 39 14.15 -0.62 7.03
CA ARG A 39 13.31 -0.22 8.15
C ARG A 39 11.96 0.38 7.75
N ARG A 40 11.83 0.84 6.49
CA ARG A 40 10.59 1.43 5.98
C ARG A 40 9.59 0.40 5.47
N THR A 41 10.05 -0.80 5.14
CA THR A 41 9.18 -1.87 4.62
C THR A 41 8.76 -2.86 5.69
N VAL A 42 9.63 -3.18 6.63
CA VAL A 42 9.38 -4.22 7.66
C VAL A 42 8.54 -3.69 8.82
N MET A 43 7.55 -4.46 9.20
CA MET A 43 6.67 -4.23 10.34
C MET A 43 6.71 -5.44 11.28
N ASP A 44 7.13 -5.23 12.53
CA ASP A 44 7.02 -6.19 13.61
C ASP A 44 5.75 -5.92 14.43
N PHE A 45 4.89 -6.92 14.54
CA PHE A 45 3.67 -6.83 15.34
C PHE A 45 3.70 -7.72 16.59
N GLY A 46 4.84 -8.32 16.92
CA GLY A 46 5.02 -9.14 18.12
C GLY A 46 4.75 -8.38 19.40
N VAL A 47 5.13 -7.10 19.46
CA VAL A 47 4.84 -6.23 20.62
C VAL A 47 3.36 -5.94 20.72
N THR A 48 2.69 -5.63 19.60
CA THR A 48 1.25 -5.32 19.57
C THR A 48 0.39 -6.57 19.79
N ALA A 49 0.93 -7.77 19.57
CA ALA A 49 0.25 -9.04 19.87
C ALA A 49 -0.01 -9.25 21.37
N GLY A 50 0.76 -8.58 22.24
CA GLY A 50 0.56 -8.62 23.68
C GLY A 50 1.15 -9.84 24.39
N ALA A 51 0.82 -10.00 25.68
CA ALA A 51 1.42 -11.00 26.56
C ALA A 51 0.89 -12.44 26.35
N THR A 52 -0.10 -12.64 25.50
CA THR A 52 -0.74 -13.97 25.28
C THR A 52 0.16 -14.93 24.50
N PHE A 53 1.17 -14.42 23.78
CA PHE A 53 2.07 -15.19 22.94
C PHE A 53 3.44 -15.33 23.59
N THR A 54 4.12 -16.47 23.35
CA THR A 54 5.50 -16.71 23.81
C THR A 54 6.49 -15.83 23.01
N ASP A 55 7.70 -15.65 23.54
CA ASP A 55 8.71 -14.83 22.88
C ASP A 55 9.14 -15.46 21.54
N GLU A 56 9.15 -16.80 21.46
CA GLU A 56 9.42 -17.52 20.19
C GLU A 56 8.32 -17.24 19.16
N GLN A 57 7.06 -17.25 19.57
CA GLN A 57 5.95 -16.90 18.69
C GLN A 57 6.03 -15.45 18.22
N LYS A 58 6.33 -14.52 19.13
CA LYS A 58 6.48 -13.10 18.82
C LYS A 58 7.60 -12.83 17.83
N SER A 59 8.71 -13.56 17.92
CA SER A 59 9.84 -13.43 16.98
C SER A 59 9.47 -13.74 15.51
N LEU A 60 8.41 -14.55 15.31
CA LEU A 60 7.88 -14.90 13.99
C LEU A 60 6.81 -13.92 13.48
N MET A 61 6.38 -12.96 14.32
CA MET A 61 5.31 -12.02 13.99
C MET A 61 5.83 -10.80 13.26
N LYS A 62 6.49 -11.04 12.12
CA LYS A 62 6.96 -9.99 11.22
C LYS A 62 6.23 -10.06 9.88
N THR A 63 6.05 -8.92 9.24
CA THR A 63 5.50 -8.81 7.90
C THR A 63 6.18 -7.68 7.16
N SER A 64 6.00 -7.61 5.85
CA SER A 64 6.78 -6.72 5.01
C SER A 64 5.98 -6.20 3.82
N LEU A 65 6.37 -5.04 3.31
CA LEU A 65 5.91 -4.49 2.03
C LEU A 65 6.72 -5.02 0.83
N ALA A 66 7.75 -5.85 1.05
CA ALA A 66 8.52 -6.43 -0.05
C ALA A 66 7.60 -7.19 -1.02
N LEU A 67 7.85 -7.04 -2.32
CA LEU A 67 6.97 -7.54 -3.38
C LEU A 67 6.63 -9.03 -3.25
N PRO A 68 7.54 -9.92 -2.84
CA PRO A 68 7.21 -11.34 -2.66
C PRO A 68 6.17 -11.62 -1.56
N GLN A 69 5.91 -10.66 -0.66
CA GLN A 69 4.92 -10.77 0.41
C GLN A 69 3.51 -10.30 0.00
N TRP A 70 3.39 -9.71 -1.18
CA TRP A 70 2.11 -9.25 -1.71
C TRP A 70 1.23 -10.43 -2.10
N GLU A 71 -0.09 -10.24 -1.97
CA GLU A 71 -1.08 -11.28 -2.19
C GLU A 71 -1.99 -10.93 -3.37
N VAL A 72 -2.35 -11.95 -4.16
CA VAL A 72 -3.39 -11.85 -5.19
C VAL A 72 -4.67 -12.46 -4.61
N LYS A 73 -5.68 -11.63 -4.37
CA LYS A 73 -6.99 -12.04 -3.85
C LYS A 73 -8.01 -12.10 -4.98
N LEU A 74 -8.38 -13.31 -5.36
CA LEU A 74 -9.37 -13.57 -6.40
C LEU A 74 -10.79 -13.44 -5.83
N ASN A 75 -11.73 -12.91 -6.63
CA ASN A 75 -13.14 -12.97 -6.28
C ASN A 75 -13.67 -14.41 -6.43
N SER A 76 -14.83 -14.69 -5.84
CA SER A 76 -15.40 -16.05 -5.83
C SER A 76 -15.58 -16.67 -7.21
N SER A 77 -15.86 -15.86 -8.24
CA SER A 77 -16.00 -16.33 -9.63
C SER A 77 -14.67 -16.72 -10.29
N ALA A 78 -13.55 -16.27 -9.74
CA ALA A 78 -12.20 -16.52 -10.26
C ALA A 78 -11.45 -17.61 -9.48
N GLN A 79 -11.97 -18.04 -8.33
CA GLN A 79 -11.29 -19.00 -7.48
C GLN A 79 -11.41 -20.43 -8.02
N SER A 80 -10.24 -21.05 -8.22
CA SER A 80 -10.04 -22.49 -8.42
C SER A 80 -8.71 -22.86 -7.74
N THR A 81 -8.49 -24.14 -7.48
CA THR A 81 -7.19 -24.59 -6.93
C THR A 81 -6.04 -24.13 -7.81
N GLN A 82 -6.17 -24.26 -9.12
CA GLN A 82 -5.17 -23.82 -10.09
C GLN A 82 -4.94 -22.31 -10.04
N SER A 83 -6.03 -21.50 -10.05
CA SER A 83 -5.91 -20.04 -10.03
C SER A 83 -5.29 -19.50 -8.73
N LEU A 84 -5.55 -20.13 -7.58
CA LEU A 84 -4.94 -19.76 -6.30
C LEU A 84 -3.43 -20.05 -6.26
N VAL A 85 -2.99 -21.19 -6.81
CA VAL A 85 -1.56 -21.57 -6.82
C VAL A 85 -0.75 -20.77 -7.83
N LEU A 86 -1.32 -20.48 -8.99
CA LEU A 86 -0.59 -19.82 -10.09
C LEU A 86 -0.63 -18.29 -10.01
N SER A 87 -1.60 -17.69 -9.30
CA SER A 87 -1.67 -16.24 -9.12
C SER A 87 -0.70 -15.78 -8.05
N ARG A 88 0.21 -14.87 -8.41
CA ARG A 88 1.26 -14.40 -7.50
C ARG A 88 1.81 -13.05 -7.91
N VAL A 89 2.47 -12.39 -6.96
CA VAL A 89 3.28 -11.21 -7.18
C VAL A 89 4.75 -11.60 -7.10
N VAL A 90 5.57 -11.01 -7.95
CA VAL A 90 7.02 -11.22 -7.99
C VAL A 90 7.72 -9.88 -8.20
N SER A 91 8.99 -9.83 -7.81
CA SER A 91 9.90 -8.78 -8.24
C SER A 91 10.38 -9.11 -9.65
N ALA A 92 10.19 -8.17 -10.59
CA ALA A 92 10.50 -8.36 -12.00
C ALA A 92 11.57 -7.35 -12.45
N PRO A 93 12.74 -7.80 -12.94
CA PRO A 93 13.80 -6.90 -13.36
C PRO A 93 13.45 -6.24 -14.69
N VAL A 94 13.59 -4.91 -14.77
CA VAL A 94 13.54 -4.15 -16.00
C VAL A 94 14.89 -4.26 -16.70
N SER A 95 14.90 -4.53 -17.99
CA SER A 95 16.15 -4.64 -18.77
C SER A 95 17.04 -3.39 -18.58
N GLU A 96 18.34 -3.60 -18.39
CA GLU A 96 19.33 -2.52 -18.35
C GLU A 96 19.39 -1.71 -19.65
N ASN A 97 19.02 -2.32 -20.78
CA ASN A 97 18.96 -1.67 -22.08
C ASN A 97 17.61 -0.98 -22.35
N SER A 98 16.72 -0.92 -21.39
CA SER A 98 15.44 -0.23 -21.51
C SER A 98 15.66 1.28 -21.68
N ILE A 99 14.81 1.92 -22.50
CA ILE A 99 14.78 3.37 -22.67
C ILE A 99 14.10 4.08 -21.47
N GLN A 100 13.55 3.33 -20.53
CA GLN A 100 12.86 3.89 -19.38
C GLN A 100 13.86 4.44 -18.35
N PRO A 101 13.52 5.51 -17.63
CA PRO A 101 14.41 6.11 -16.62
C PRO A 101 14.70 5.19 -15.42
N PHE A 102 13.96 4.09 -15.28
CA PHE A 102 14.12 3.07 -14.25
C PHE A 102 14.69 1.75 -14.80
N ALA A 103 15.44 1.80 -15.92
CA ALA A 103 16.16 0.65 -16.45
C ALA A 103 17.09 0.05 -15.37
N GLY A 104 17.15 -1.27 -15.31
CA GLY A 104 17.93 -2.00 -14.29
C GLY A 104 17.27 -2.08 -12.90
N SER A 105 16.16 -1.40 -12.66
CA SER A 105 15.40 -1.52 -11.41
C SER A 105 14.45 -2.71 -11.46
N ASN A 106 14.04 -3.18 -10.29
CA ASN A 106 12.98 -4.16 -10.16
C ASN A 106 11.63 -3.47 -9.99
N VAL A 107 10.60 -3.99 -10.62
CA VAL A 107 9.21 -3.51 -10.55
C VAL A 107 8.29 -4.63 -10.09
N MET A 108 7.05 -4.31 -9.73
CA MET A 108 6.07 -5.32 -9.36
C MET A 108 5.57 -6.06 -10.61
N GLY A 109 5.90 -7.34 -10.73
CA GLY A 109 5.31 -8.26 -11.69
C GLY A 109 4.13 -9.01 -11.06
N VAL A 110 3.01 -9.06 -11.77
CA VAL A 110 1.76 -9.70 -11.31
C VAL A 110 1.34 -10.73 -12.33
N ARG A 111 1.12 -11.95 -11.87
CA ARG A 111 0.43 -12.99 -12.62
C ARG A 111 -0.90 -13.30 -11.95
N VAL A 112 -1.97 -13.30 -12.75
CA VAL A 112 -3.31 -13.73 -12.31
C VAL A 112 -3.80 -14.81 -13.25
N GLU A 113 -4.15 -15.96 -12.71
CA GLU A 113 -4.75 -17.05 -13.47
C GLU A 113 -6.28 -16.96 -13.34
N PHE A 114 -6.93 -16.56 -14.41
CA PHE A 114 -8.38 -16.50 -14.50
C PHE A 114 -8.97 -17.82 -15.01
N PRO A 115 -10.24 -18.15 -14.67
CA PRO A 115 -10.88 -19.36 -15.18
C PRO A 115 -11.10 -19.28 -16.71
N LYS A 116 -11.08 -20.45 -17.37
CA LYS A 116 -11.25 -20.58 -18.84
C LYS A 116 -12.60 -20.11 -19.35
N PHE A 117 -13.63 -20.21 -18.51
CA PHE A 117 -14.99 -19.82 -18.89
C PHE A 117 -15.23 -18.32 -18.73
N ALA A 118 -16.17 -17.80 -19.52
CA ALA A 118 -16.59 -16.40 -19.45
C ALA A 118 -17.30 -16.12 -18.12
N ALA A 119 -16.72 -15.22 -17.31
CA ALA A 119 -17.27 -14.78 -16.04
C ALA A 119 -16.72 -13.40 -15.67
N ASN A 120 -17.47 -12.65 -14.88
CA ASN A 120 -16.98 -11.44 -14.25
C ASN A 120 -15.93 -11.80 -13.18
N SER A 121 -14.69 -11.86 -13.60
CA SER A 121 -13.57 -12.23 -12.74
C SER A 121 -12.73 -11.01 -12.43
N ASN A 122 -12.30 -10.90 -11.19
CA ASN A 122 -11.38 -9.87 -10.79
C ASN A 122 -10.39 -10.37 -9.74
N ALA A 123 -9.25 -9.73 -9.69
CA ALA A 123 -8.19 -9.98 -8.75
C ALA A 123 -7.77 -8.68 -8.09
N LYS A 124 -7.70 -8.65 -6.76
CA LYS A 124 -7.07 -7.57 -6.01
C LYS A 124 -5.63 -7.94 -5.69
N ILE A 125 -4.71 -7.08 -6.03
CA ILE A 125 -3.29 -7.16 -5.69
C ILE A 125 -3.11 -6.26 -4.47
N VAL A 126 -2.84 -6.86 -3.33
CA VAL A 126 -2.80 -6.14 -2.04
C VAL A 126 -1.51 -6.42 -1.29
N PRO A 127 -1.02 -5.46 -0.50
CA PRO A 127 0.13 -5.70 0.37
C PRO A 127 -0.20 -6.74 1.44
N ALA A 128 0.84 -7.32 2.04
CA ALA A 128 0.70 -8.32 3.09
C ALA A 128 -0.11 -7.82 4.31
N PHE A 129 -0.21 -6.53 4.48
CA PHE A 129 -0.95 -5.88 5.57
C PHE A 129 -1.58 -4.55 5.11
N ASP A 130 -2.60 -4.09 5.82
CA ASP A 130 -3.19 -2.75 5.61
C ASP A 130 -2.19 -1.69 6.07
N ILE A 131 -1.59 -0.95 5.13
CA ILE A 131 -0.52 0.02 5.40
C ILE A 131 -1.05 1.05 6.42
N PRO A 132 -0.41 1.20 7.59
CA PRO A 132 -0.83 2.19 8.56
C PRO A 132 -0.44 3.60 8.14
N ALA A 133 -1.30 4.58 8.44
CA ALA A 133 -0.99 6.00 8.21
C ALA A 133 -0.11 6.61 9.30
N TYR A 134 0.09 5.88 10.38
CA TYR A 134 0.89 6.31 11.53
C TYR A 134 2.05 5.34 11.76
N GLU A 135 3.13 5.87 12.32
CA GLU A 135 4.28 5.05 12.65
C GLU A 135 3.96 4.03 13.75
N PRO A 136 4.45 2.79 13.67
CA PRO A 136 4.26 1.81 14.72
C PRO A 136 4.90 2.27 16.04
N LEU A 137 4.27 1.93 17.16
CA LEU A 137 4.77 2.23 18.50
C LEU A 137 6.09 1.53 18.82
N ALA A 138 6.34 0.37 18.18
CA ALA A 138 7.56 -0.39 18.31
C ALA A 138 7.94 -1.02 16.97
N THR A 139 9.24 -1.03 16.68
CA THR A 139 9.85 -1.70 15.54
C THR A 139 11.04 -2.49 16.02
N ALA A 140 11.27 -3.68 15.46
CA ALA A 140 12.41 -4.51 15.82
C ALA A 140 13.32 -4.73 14.60
N ASP A 141 14.63 -4.89 14.86
CA ASP A 141 15.58 -5.38 13.87
C ASP A 141 15.47 -6.92 13.73
N ASP A 142 16.36 -7.52 12.92
CA ASP A 142 16.36 -8.96 12.70
C ASP A 142 16.68 -9.76 13.97
N ASP A 143 17.35 -9.16 14.94
CA ASP A 143 17.68 -9.74 16.23
C ASP A 143 16.54 -9.54 17.26
N GLY A 144 15.47 -8.85 16.88
CA GLY A 144 14.32 -8.57 17.75
C GLY A 144 14.46 -7.32 18.61
N ASN A 145 15.52 -6.51 18.42
CA ASN A 145 15.67 -5.26 19.17
C ASN A 145 14.81 -4.15 18.58
N ILE A 146 14.16 -3.37 19.45
CA ILE A 146 13.37 -2.21 19.04
C ILE A 146 14.28 -1.14 18.45
N GLN A 147 13.97 -0.70 17.23
CA GLN A 147 14.71 0.33 16.52
C GLN A 147 13.95 1.65 16.55
N PRO A 148 14.47 2.68 17.23
CA PRO A 148 13.89 4.02 17.18
C PRO A 148 14.11 4.65 15.80
N GLN A 149 13.35 5.73 15.52
CA GLN A 149 13.60 6.56 14.34
C GLN A 149 15.04 7.08 14.33
N THR A 150 15.64 7.14 13.15
CA THR A 150 16.94 7.84 12.97
C THR A 150 16.74 9.34 13.13
N ASP A 151 17.83 10.08 13.37
CA ASP A 151 17.76 11.54 13.48
C ASP A 151 17.37 12.21 12.15
N GLU A 152 17.71 11.59 11.02
CA GLU A 152 17.29 12.02 9.68
C GLU A 152 15.79 11.82 9.47
N GLU A 153 15.26 10.66 9.87
CA GLU A 153 13.81 10.38 9.81
C GLU A 153 13.03 11.37 10.69
N LYS A 154 13.53 11.68 11.91
CA LYS A 154 12.93 12.69 12.79
C LYS A 154 12.99 14.09 12.19
N ALA A 155 14.13 14.47 11.60
CA ALA A 155 14.34 15.78 10.99
C ALA A 155 13.46 15.98 9.74
N SER A 156 13.20 14.92 8.98
CA SER A 156 12.32 14.98 7.81
C SER A 156 10.85 15.22 8.16
N GLY A 157 10.44 14.96 9.40
CA GLY A 157 9.05 15.06 9.85
C GLY A 157 8.10 14.05 9.18
N LYS A 158 8.64 13.08 8.43
CA LYS A 158 7.88 12.09 7.69
C LYS A 158 7.83 10.76 8.42
N THR A 159 6.73 10.07 8.29
CA THR A 159 6.59 8.74 8.87
C THR A 159 7.18 7.67 7.94
N ARG A 160 7.42 6.49 8.50
CA ARG A 160 7.97 5.31 7.82
C ARG A 160 7.27 4.94 6.52
N PHE A 161 5.95 5.14 6.43
CA PHE A 161 5.13 4.73 5.28
C PHE A 161 4.83 5.85 4.29
N GLU A 162 5.42 7.02 4.44
CA GLU A 162 5.34 8.14 3.49
C GLU A 162 6.39 8.02 2.37
N GLU A 163 6.31 8.88 1.37
CA GLU A 163 7.26 8.98 0.25
C GLU A 163 7.47 7.69 -0.55
N GLY A 164 6.40 7.18 -1.11
CA GLY A 164 6.48 6.00 -1.98
C GLY A 164 6.32 4.67 -1.24
N TYR A 165 6.01 4.73 0.07
CA TYR A 165 5.70 3.54 0.87
C TYR A 165 4.20 3.39 1.16
N GLY A 166 3.36 4.11 0.44
CA GLY A 166 1.93 3.88 0.41
C GLY A 166 1.06 4.87 1.16
N VAL A 167 1.60 5.95 1.73
CA VAL A 167 0.84 6.97 2.44
C VAL A 167 1.24 8.38 2.00
N VAL A 168 0.24 9.23 1.78
CA VAL A 168 0.43 10.68 1.58
C VAL A 168 -0.49 11.42 2.55
N LYS A 169 0.09 12.34 3.33
CA LYS A 169 -0.62 13.17 4.30
C LYS A 169 -0.99 14.54 3.73
N ASN A 170 -1.88 15.23 4.43
CA ASN A 170 -2.39 16.55 4.08
C ASN A 170 -3.13 16.61 2.74
N VAL A 171 -3.80 15.52 2.36
CA VAL A 171 -4.56 15.43 1.12
C VAL A 171 -5.95 16.02 1.32
N GLY A 172 -6.25 17.12 0.64
CA GLY A 172 -7.57 17.75 0.65
C GLY A 172 -8.48 17.16 -0.41
N THR A 173 -8.27 17.54 -1.67
CA THR A 173 -9.06 17.05 -2.81
C THR A 173 -8.13 16.43 -3.83
N LEU A 174 -8.38 15.19 -4.21
CA LEU A 174 -7.64 14.53 -5.28
C LEU A 174 -8.00 15.16 -6.63
N LYS A 175 -6.98 15.56 -7.39
CA LYS A 175 -7.09 16.06 -8.76
C LYS A 175 -6.95 14.94 -9.77
N SER A 176 -5.90 14.14 -9.64
CA SER A 176 -5.63 12.99 -10.51
C SER A 176 -4.87 11.89 -9.78
N ILE A 177 -4.95 10.70 -10.33
CA ILE A 177 -4.17 9.54 -9.93
C ILE A 177 -3.53 9.02 -11.21
N SER A 178 -2.23 8.69 -11.18
CA SER A 178 -1.52 8.07 -12.29
C SER A 178 -0.83 6.79 -11.86
N VAL A 179 -0.73 5.84 -12.79
CA VAL A 179 -0.05 4.54 -12.62
C VAL A 179 0.86 4.32 -13.79
N THR A 180 2.15 4.10 -13.54
CA THR A 180 3.10 3.67 -14.55
C THR A 180 3.07 2.15 -14.65
N THR A 181 2.64 1.62 -15.80
CA THR A 181 2.44 0.19 -16.03
C THR A 181 2.92 -0.22 -17.41
N GLU A 182 3.40 -1.44 -17.53
CA GLU A 182 3.63 -2.10 -18.82
C GLU A 182 2.42 -2.96 -19.17
N GLY A 183 1.91 -2.76 -20.38
CA GLY A 183 0.84 -3.57 -20.95
C GLY A 183 1.39 -4.61 -21.90
N GLU A 184 0.72 -5.75 -21.98
CA GLU A 184 0.98 -6.84 -22.93
C GLU A 184 -0.29 -7.17 -23.74
N ASN A 185 -1.04 -6.13 -24.12
CA ASN A 185 -2.28 -6.22 -24.90
C ASN A 185 -3.43 -7.03 -24.24
N PHE A 186 -3.42 -7.15 -22.91
CA PHE A 186 -4.53 -7.79 -22.20
C PHE A 186 -5.76 -6.88 -22.15
N PRO A 187 -6.96 -7.35 -22.56
CA PRO A 187 -8.20 -6.55 -22.48
C PRO A 187 -8.78 -6.52 -21.07
N HIS A 188 -7.95 -6.18 -20.09
CA HIS A 188 -8.31 -6.15 -18.68
C HIS A 188 -8.37 -4.72 -18.17
N GLY A 189 -9.36 -4.42 -17.35
CA GLY A 189 -9.49 -3.11 -16.70
C GLY A 189 -8.61 -3.03 -15.45
N LEU A 190 -7.93 -1.90 -15.27
CA LEU A 190 -7.11 -1.58 -14.11
C LEU A 190 -7.81 -0.56 -13.21
N TYR A 191 -7.82 -0.84 -11.90
CA TYR A 191 -8.27 0.08 -10.86
C TYR A 191 -7.18 0.28 -9.81
N VAL A 192 -7.10 1.49 -9.28
CA VAL A 192 -6.35 1.79 -8.06
C VAL A 192 -7.32 1.80 -6.88
N LEU A 193 -6.94 1.16 -5.80
CA LEU A 193 -7.68 1.12 -4.54
C LEU A 193 -7.00 2.03 -3.53
N LEU A 194 -7.70 3.03 -3.05
CA LEU A 194 -7.22 3.97 -2.05
C LEU A 194 -8.12 3.94 -0.82
N LYS A 195 -7.54 4.17 0.35
CA LYS A 195 -8.28 4.41 1.59
C LYS A 195 -8.07 5.84 2.07
N ASP A 196 -9.13 6.46 2.51
CA ASP A 196 -9.12 7.79 3.10
C ASP A 196 -8.94 7.75 4.64
N THR A 197 -8.99 8.92 5.26
CA THR A 197 -8.84 9.09 6.72
C THR A 197 -9.91 8.33 7.52
N ASP A 198 -11.07 8.08 6.93
CA ASP A 198 -12.15 7.30 7.55
C ASP A 198 -12.01 5.80 7.28
N ASN A 199 -10.90 5.39 6.65
CA ASN A 199 -10.58 4.02 6.28
C ASN A 199 -11.57 3.40 5.28
N VAL A 200 -12.25 4.25 4.49
CA VAL A 200 -13.16 3.84 3.42
C VAL A 200 -12.37 3.55 2.16
N GLU A 201 -12.46 2.32 1.64
CA GLU A 201 -11.84 1.92 0.38
C GLU A 201 -12.63 2.49 -0.80
N ARG A 202 -11.93 3.24 -1.66
CA ARG A 202 -12.46 3.79 -2.91
C ARG A 202 -11.70 3.21 -4.09
N ARG A 203 -12.41 3.01 -5.18
CA ARG A 203 -11.92 2.36 -6.40
C ARG A 203 -11.92 3.36 -7.55
N TYR A 204 -10.75 3.55 -8.20
CA TYR A 204 -10.54 4.49 -9.28
C TYR A 204 -10.16 3.74 -10.56
N PHE A 205 -10.97 3.88 -11.61
CA PHE A 205 -10.72 3.22 -12.89
C PHE A 205 -9.65 3.97 -13.67
N MET A 206 -8.54 3.30 -13.98
CA MET A 206 -7.40 3.89 -14.69
C MET A 206 -7.47 3.70 -16.21
N GLY A 207 -8.20 2.70 -16.69
CA GLY A 207 -8.30 2.33 -18.09
C GLY A 207 -8.10 0.84 -18.31
N TYR A 208 -7.97 0.48 -19.59
CA TYR A 208 -7.70 -0.89 -20.01
C TYR A 208 -6.22 -1.08 -20.33
N LEU A 209 -5.71 -2.30 -20.10
CA LEU A 209 -4.32 -2.71 -20.33
C LEU A 209 -4.10 -3.28 -21.76
N ASN A 210 -4.95 -2.91 -22.70
CA ASN A 210 -4.94 -3.36 -24.10
C ASN A 210 -3.95 -2.54 -24.97
N PHE A 211 -2.73 -2.41 -24.51
CA PHE A 211 -1.62 -1.75 -25.21
C PHE A 211 -0.34 -2.55 -24.95
N ASP A 212 0.68 -2.29 -25.76
CA ASP A 212 2.01 -2.88 -25.67
C ASP A 212 3.02 -1.86 -25.15
N GLY A 213 3.86 -2.30 -24.19
CA GLY A 213 4.92 -1.51 -23.58
C GLY A 213 4.49 -0.61 -22.43
N TRP A 214 5.43 0.24 -21.99
CA TRP A 214 5.25 1.13 -20.84
C TRP A 214 4.36 2.33 -21.16
N LYS A 215 3.39 2.58 -20.27
CA LYS A 215 2.47 3.71 -20.36
C LYS A 215 2.07 4.19 -18.97
N GLU A 216 1.87 5.49 -18.85
CA GLU A 216 1.22 6.09 -17.68
C GLU A 216 -0.29 6.18 -17.95
N LEU A 217 -1.07 5.46 -17.16
CA LEU A 217 -2.53 5.54 -17.14
C LEU A 217 -2.95 6.57 -16.09
N GLN A 218 -3.94 7.40 -16.41
CA GLN A 218 -4.37 8.49 -15.54
C GLN A 218 -5.88 8.51 -15.36
N TRP A 219 -6.31 8.61 -14.10
CA TRP A 219 -7.66 9.01 -13.74
C TRP A 219 -7.68 10.50 -13.36
N ASN A 220 -8.66 11.25 -13.84
CA ASN A 220 -8.84 12.65 -13.52
C ASN A 220 -10.19 12.88 -12.82
N ASN A 221 -10.19 13.67 -11.76
CA ASN A 221 -11.40 14.05 -11.04
C ASN A 221 -12.17 15.09 -11.82
N ALA A 222 -13.28 14.69 -12.44
CA ALA A 222 -14.15 15.59 -13.20
C ALA A 222 -14.77 16.70 -12.33
N ASN A 223 -14.92 16.45 -11.02
CA ASN A 223 -15.52 17.37 -10.07
C ASN A 223 -14.51 18.20 -9.28
N TYR A 224 -13.23 18.10 -9.61
CA TYR A 224 -12.14 18.73 -8.83
C TYR A 224 -12.40 20.21 -8.52
N ILE A 225 -12.70 21.01 -9.54
CA ILE A 225 -12.90 22.46 -9.38
C ILE A 225 -14.09 22.76 -8.45
N SER A 226 -15.20 22.03 -8.59
CA SER A 226 -16.37 22.23 -7.74
C SER A 226 -16.13 21.78 -6.29
N GLU A 227 -15.39 20.70 -6.09
CA GLU A 227 -15.03 20.21 -4.76
C GLU A 227 -14.08 21.18 -4.04
N VAL A 228 -13.07 21.71 -4.74
CA VAL A 228 -12.17 22.74 -4.20
C VAL A 228 -12.93 24.00 -3.83
N ARG A 229 -13.78 24.52 -4.73
CA ARG A 229 -14.61 25.71 -4.45
C ARG A 229 -15.55 25.50 -3.26
N ASN A 230 -16.21 24.35 -3.19
CA ASN A 230 -17.10 24.04 -2.06
C ASN A 230 -16.35 24.01 -0.73
N ARG A 231 -15.08 23.57 -0.74
CA ARG A 231 -14.22 23.57 0.45
C ARG A 231 -13.80 24.99 0.83
N GLU A 232 -13.45 25.83 -0.14
CA GLU A 232 -13.04 27.23 0.08
C GLU A 232 -14.20 28.12 0.59
N ILE A 233 -15.43 27.90 0.09
CA ILE A 233 -16.61 28.64 0.54
C ILE A 233 -17.04 28.24 1.95
N ARG A 234 -16.65 27.03 2.39
CA ARG A 234 -17.03 26.51 3.69
C ARG A 234 -16.22 27.17 4.80
N ILE A 235 -16.88 28.00 5.60
CA ILE A 235 -16.28 28.58 6.79
C ILE A 235 -16.14 27.46 7.84
N VAL A 236 -14.91 27.04 8.10
CA VAL A 236 -14.58 26.03 9.11
C VAL A 236 -13.55 26.62 10.08
N PRO A 237 -13.55 26.18 11.34
CA PRO A 237 -12.49 26.57 12.27
C PRO A 237 -11.12 26.22 11.69
N ILE A 238 -10.15 27.12 11.84
CA ILE A 238 -8.80 26.91 11.35
C ILE A 238 -8.05 25.93 12.28
N TYR A 239 -8.33 26.04 13.56
CA TYR A 239 -7.79 25.19 14.62
C TYR A 239 -8.92 24.65 15.51
N PRO A 240 -8.86 23.43 16.04
CA PRO A 240 -7.90 22.35 15.75
C PRO A 240 -8.32 21.55 14.50
N ARG A 241 -7.46 21.52 13.48
CA ARG A 241 -7.73 20.83 12.23
C ARG A 241 -6.66 19.77 11.94
N GLY A 242 -7.01 18.50 12.06
CA GLY A 242 -6.13 17.39 11.70
C GLY A 242 -5.87 17.30 10.21
N MET A 243 -4.73 16.78 9.83
CA MET A 243 -4.35 16.53 8.43
C MET A 243 -5.01 15.24 7.92
N PRO A 244 -5.88 15.30 6.89
CA PRO A 244 -6.37 14.09 6.25
C PRO A 244 -5.25 13.44 5.44
N PHE A 245 -5.39 12.13 5.20
CA PHE A 245 -4.44 11.36 4.43
C PHE A 245 -5.15 10.46 3.41
N VAL A 246 -4.37 10.01 2.44
CA VAL A 246 -4.73 8.94 1.52
C VAL A 246 -3.67 7.86 1.62
N LYS A 247 -4.10 6.60 1.71
CA LYS A 247 -3.20 5.45 1.72
C LYS A 247 -3.54 4.46 0.62
N PHE A 248 -2.52 3.81 0.11
CA PHE A 248 -2.64 2.78 -0.90
C PHE A 248 -3.24 1.51 -0.30
N ALA A 249 -4.28 0.97 -0.92
CA ALA A 249 -4.93 -0.26 -0.49
C ALA A 249 -4.66 -1.43 -1.45
N GLY A 250 -4.27 -1.15 -2.69
CA GLY A 250 -3.96 -2.16 -3.68
C GLY A 250 -4.27 -1.74 -5.11
N LEU A 251 -4.05 -2.66 -6.04
CA LEU A 251 -4.53 -2.60 -7.42
C LEU A 251 -5.64 -3.63 -7.59
N GLN A 252 -6.51 -3.41 -8.56
CA GLN A 252 -7.49 -4.41 -8.96
C GLN A 252 -7.49 -4.55 -10.47
N VAL A 253 -7.33 -5.79 -10.94
CA VAL A 253 -7.46 -6.15 -12.36
C VAL A 253 -8.79 -6.84 -12.55
N THR A 254 -9.55 -6.40 -13.55
CA THR A 254 -10.86 -6.95 -13.88
C THR A 254 -10.85 -7.53 -15.28
N ARG A 255 -11.42 -8.70 -15.43
CA ARG A 255 -11.69 -9.31 -16.73
C ARG A 255 -13.19 -9.21 -17.03
N ASP A 256 -13.53 -8.57 -18.14
CA ASP A 256 -14.91 -8.50 -18.58
C ASP A 256 -15.44 -9.87 -18.96
N ALA A 257 -16.74 -10.12 -18.70
CA ALA A 257 -17.37 -11.41 -18.93
C ALA A 257 -17.36 -11.87 -20.41
N SER A 258 -17.20 -10.93 -21.33
CA SER A 258 -17.05 -11.21 -22.76
C SER A 258 -15.68 -11.77 -23.16
N ASN A 259 -14.67 -11.60 -22.31
CA ASN A 259 -13.31 -12.02 -22.59
C ASN A 259 -13.07 -13.42 -22.01
N ALA A 260 -12.60 -14.30 -22.88
CA ALA A 260 -12.08 -15.61 -22.49
C ALA A 260 -10.55 -15.53 -22.48
N GLY A 261 -9.94 -16.10 -21.48
CA GLY A 261 -8.48 -16.10 -21.34
C GLY A 261 -8.10 -16.51 -19.93
N GLU A 262 -6.99 -17.17 -19.79
CA GLU A 262 -6.61 -17.85 -18.56
C GLU A 262 -5.62 -17.03 -17.75
N THR A 263 -4.51 -16.63 -18.32
CA THR A 263 -3.41 -15.96 -17.62
C THR A 263 -3.36 -14.49 -17.97
N PHE A 264 -3.35 -13.63 -16.97
CA PHE A 264 -2.99 -12.22 -17.08
C PHE A 264 -1.58 -12.02 -16.51
N ILE A 265 -0.78 -11.23 -17.21
CA ILE A 265 0.53 -10.75 -16.74
C ILE A 265 0.54 -9.23 -16.90
N GLY A 266 1.13 -8.52 -15.96
CA GLY A 266 1.30 -7.08 -16.02
C GLY A 266 2.37 -6.63 -15.04
N TYR A 267 2.97 -5.47 -15.34
CA TYR A 267 4.05 -4.91 -14.54
C TYR A 267 3.69 -3.49 -14.13
N PHE A 268 4.00 -3.14 -12.89
CA PHE A 268 3.65 -1.86 -12.30
C PHE A 268 4.89 -1.25 -11.63
N LYS A 269 5.17 0.01 -11.98
CA LYS A 269 6.32 0.74 -11.44
C LYS A 269 5.93 1.58 -10.24
N ASP A 270 4.91 2.43 -10.36
CA ASP A 270 4.50 3.36 -9.31
C ASP A 270 3.03 3.77 -9.43
N VAL A 271 2.54 4.39 -8.35
CA VAL A 271 1.28 5.13 -8.30
C VAL A 271 1.55 6.51 -7.72
N LYS A 272 1.16 7.55 -8.45
CA LYS A 272 1.27 8.95 -8.05
C LYS A 272 -0.09 9.57 -7.88
N ILE A 273 -0.15 10.61 -7.07
CA ILE A 273 -1.36 11.42 -6.89
C ILE A 273 -1.03 12.91 -7.04
N ILE A 274 -1.96 13.64 -7.64
CA ILE A 274 -1.96 15.09 -7.65
C ILE A 274 -3.18 15.55 -6.84
N TYR A 275 -2.95 16.45 -5.91
CA TYR A 275 -3.97 16.86 -4.94
C TYR A 275 -3.78 18.27 -4.44
N ASP A 276 -4.82 18.83 -3.85
CA ASP A 276 -4.80 20.07 -3.08
C ASP A 276 -4.53 19.79 -1.62
N LYS A 277 -3.73 20.62 -0.96
CA LYS A 277 -3.52 20.51 0.49
C LYS A 277 -4.80 20.84 1.26
N ALA A 278 -5.12 20.04 2.25
CA ALA A 278 -6.25 20.25 3.14
C ALA A 278 -5.99 21.39 4.15
N VAL A 279 -4.76 21.44 4.66
CA VAL A 279 -4.29 22.43 5.62
C VAL A 279 -3.11 23.15 5.03
N LEU A 280 -3.22 24.48 4.90
CA LEU A 280 -2.12 25.33 4.46
C LEU A 280 -1.31 25.75 5.69
N ASN A 281 0.01 25.62 5.59
CA ASN A 281 0.91 26.19 6.59
C ASN A 281 0.91 27.72 6.40
N SER A 282 0.29 28.44 7.32
CA SER A 282 0.37 29.89 7.40
C SER A 282 1.03 30.26 8.73
N GLU A 283 1.96 31.18 8.67
CA GLU A 283 2.48 31.81 9.90
C GLU A 283 1.34 32.50 10.61
N ARG A 284 1.21 32.25 11.91
CA ARG A 284 0.17 32.80 12.77
C ARG A 284 0.83 33.49 13.97
N ASP A 285 0.19 34.53 14.44
CA ASP A 285 0.66 35.27 15.62
C ASP A 285 0.69 34.41 16.90
N ILE A 286 -0.14 33.35 16.93
CA ILE A 286 -0.23 32.43 18.06
C ILE A 286 0.02 31.01 17.55
N ALA A 287 0.97 30.32 18.15
CA ALA A 287 1.22 28.88 17.92
C ALA A 287 0.22 28.05 18.75
N ASP A 288 -1.03 27.99 18.29
CA ASP A 288 -2.14 27.34 19.00
C ASP A 288 -1.82 25.91 19.45
N GLU A 289 -1.12 25.16 18.60
CA GLU A 289 -0.80 23.74 18.90
C GLU A 289 0.23 23.60 20.01
N ASP A 290 1.20 24.53 20.08
CA ASP A 290 2.20 24.55 21.17
C ASP A 290 1.55 24.87 22.53
N VAL A 291 0.46 25.65 22.50
CA VAL A 291 -0.28 26.02 23.71
C VAL A 291 -1.26 24.91 24.10
N TRP A 292 -2.02 24.37 23.15
CA TRP A 292 -3.18 23.50 23.45
C TRP A 292 -2.94 22.02 23.18
N GLY A 293 -2.08 21.62 22.25
CA GLY A 293 -1.73 20.23 21.93
C GLY A 293 -2.91 19.35 21.50
N ILE A 294 -3.98 19.96 20.96
CA ILE A 294 -5.23 19.24 20.66
C ILE A 294 -5.06 18.32 19.44
N ILE A 295 -4.35 18.79 18.39
CA ILE A 295 -4.10 17.99 17.18
C ILE A 295 -3.21 16.80 17.55
N THR A 296 -2.11 17.04 18.25
CA THR A 296 -1.17 16.01 18.71
C THR A 296 -1.86 14.94 19.57
N THR A 297 -2.75 15.36 20.46
CA THR A 297 -3.51 14.42 21.30
C THR A 297 -4.46 13.56 20.46
N LYS A 298 -5.17 14.16 19.49
CA LYS A 298 -6.05 13.43 18.57
C LYS A 298 -5.27 12.48 17.66
N GLU A 299 -4.11 12.88 17.16
CA GLU A 299 -3.26 12.04 16.33
C GLU A 299 -2.71 10.85 17.10
N LYS A 300 -2.23 11.04 18.35
CA LYS A 300 -1.81 9.94 19.22
C LYS A 300 -2.95 8.95 19.48
N ALA A 301 -4.17 9.43 19.72
CA ALA A 301 -5.33 8.57 19.89
C ALA A 301 -5.66 7.77 18.62
N LYS A 302 -5.61 8.40 17.44
CA LYS A 302 -5.80 7.73 16.15
C LYS A 302 -4.69 6.71 15.90
N GLN A 303 -3.43 7.06 16.17
CA GLN A 303 -2.28 6.14 16.05
C GLN A 303 -2.49 4.90 16.91
N SER A 304 -2.84 5.08 18.19
CA SER A 304 -3.10 3.96 19.11
C SER A 304 -4.21 3.05 18.58
N ALA A 305 -5.33 3.63 18.14
CA ALA A 305 -6.46 2.86 17.60
C ALA A 305 -6.12 2.13 16.28
N GLU A 306 -5.35 2.77 15.39
CA GLU A 306 -4.92 2.14 14.13
C GLU A 306 -3.95 1.00 14.38
N MET A 307 -2.99 1.19 15.29
CA MET A 307 -2.00 0.17 15.64
C MET A 307 -2.61 -1.02 16.38
N GLN A 308 -3.59 -0.78 17.26
CA GLN A 308 -4.34 -1.85 17.90
C GLN A 308 -5.07 -2.70 16.85
N ARG A 309 -5.82 -2.05 15.96
CA ARG A 309 -6.53 -2.74 14.87
C ARG A 309 -5.57 -3.49 13.94
N PHE A 310 -4.41 -2.89 13.60
CA PHE A 310 -3.37 -3.56 12.84
C PHE A 310 -2.88 -4.81 13.55
N GLY A 311 -2.52 -4.72 14.83
CA GLY A 311 -2.03 -5.83 15.64
C GLY A 311 -3.05 -6.98 15.69
N GLU A 312 -4.31 -6.68 15.99
CA GLU A 312 -5.39 -7.68 16.01
C GLU A 312 -5.53 -8.40 14.66
N ASN A 313 -5.57 -7.67 13.54
CA ASN A 313 -5.68 -8.25 12.22
C ASN A 313 -4.46 -9.14 11.87
N GLN A 314 -3.25 -8.74 12.23
CA GLN A 314 -2.04 -9.53 11.95
C GLN A 314 -1.98 -10.79 12.82
N VAL A 315 -2.38 -10.69 14.09
CA VAL A 315 -2.49 -11.86 14.98
C VAL A 315 -3.47 -12.89 14.42
N TYR A 316 -4.65 -12.47 13.95
CA TYR A 316 -5.59 -13.39 13.31
C TYR A 316 -5.00 -14.04 12.06
N ARG A 317 -4.34 -13.27 11.20
CA ARG A 317 -3.69 -13.81 9.99
C ARG A 317 -2.57 -14.80 10.34
N TYR A 318 -1.79 -14.53 11.39
CA TYR A 318 -0.76 -15.44 11.87
C TYR A 318 -1.36 -16.76 12.36
N LEU A 319 -2.43 -16.69 13.15
CA LEU A 319 -3.15 -17.88 13.64
C LEU A 319 -3.75 -18.71 12.50
N GLU A 320 -4.36 -18.07 11.51
CA GLU A 320 -4.89 -18.75 10.32
C GLU A 320 -3.79 -19.47 9.54
N LYS A 321 -2.67 -18.80 9.27
CA LYS A 321 -1.53 -19.41 8.59
C LYS A 321 -0.94 -20.57 9.37
N ALA A 322 -0.78 -20.43 10.69
CA ALA A 322 -0.27 -21.51 11.55
C ALA A 322 -1.21 -22.72 11.56
N LYS A 323 -2.53 -22.49 11.55
CA LYS A 323 -3.54 -23.54 11.47
C LYS A 323 -3.48 -24.28 10.14
N MET A 324 -3.40 -23.57 9.02
CA MET A 324 -3.27 -24.18 7.69
C MET A 324 -1.99 -25.03 7.57
N ALA A 325 -0.85 -24.53 8.06
CA ALA A 325 0.38 -25.29 8.06
C ALA A 325 0.30 -26.59 8.89
N THR A 326 -0.49 -26.58 9.97
CA THR A 326 -0.74 -27.78 10.79
C THR A 326 -1.60 -28.79 10.04
N GLU A 327 -2.63 -28.34 9.33
CA GLU A 327 -3.51 -29.20 8.52
C GLU A 327 -2.75 -29.83 7.34
N GLU A 328 -1.89 -29.07 6.66
CA GLU A 328 -1.02 -29.59 5.59
C GLU A 328 -0.03 -30.64 6.11
N SER A 329 0.60 -30.43 7.27
CA SER A 329 1.51 -31.39 7.87
C SER A 329 0.79 -32.69 8.30
N PHE A 330 -0.44 -32.58 8.77
CA PHE A 330 -1.28 -33.72 9.11
C PHE A 330 -1.65 -34.53 7.86
N GLN A 331 -2.07 -33.89 6.78
CA GLN A 331 -2.38 -34.57 5.51
C GLN A 331 -1.15 -35.25 4.90
N SER A 332 0.01 -34.63 4.97
CA SER A 332 1.24 -35.25 4.47
C SER A 332 1.67 -36.47 5.31
N SER A 333 1.40 -36.45 6.62
CA SER A 333 1.68 -37.61 7.49
C SER A 333 0.73 -38.80 7.23
N LEU A 334 -0.53 -38.53 6.89
CA LEU A 334 -1.48 -39.59 6.49
C LEU A 334 -1.06 -40.27 5.18
N ASN A 335 -0.60 -39.46 4.20
CA ASN A 335 -0.14 -40.00 2.91
C ASN A 335 1.16 -40.82 3.01
N GLN A 336 2.01 -40.55 4.01
CA GLN A 336 3.20 -41.37 4.30
C GLN A 336 2.86 -42.68 5.02
N GLY A 337 1.79 -42.69 5.81
CA GLY A 337 1.34 -43.89 6.53
C GLY A 337 0.74 -44.97 5.63
N ASP A 338 0.18 -44.61 4.48
CA ASP A 338 -0.47 -45.54 3.54
C ASP A 338 0.53 -46.20 2.59
N ASN A 339 1.74 -45.70 2.45
CA ASN A 339 2.81 -46.29 1.64
C ASN A 339 3.71 -47.32 2.41
N GLY A 340 3.44 -47.55 3.69
CA GLY A 340 4.25 -48.42 4.55
C GLY A 340 3.62 -49.80 4.85
N SER A 341 2.48 -50.14 4.25
CA SER A 341 1.78 -51.42 4.52
C SER A 341 1.68 -52.40 3.33
N GLU A 342 2.52 -52.21 2.31
CA GLU A 342 2.72 -53.19 1.24
C GLU A 342 4.18 -53.68 1.24
N GLU A 343 4.53 -54.59 2.17
CA GLU A 343 5.61 -55.56 2.05
C GLU A 343 5.16 -56.90 2.66
#